data_e6406d78bb9d527bcdf29fa797caed3c
#
_entry.id   e6406d78bb9d527bcdf29fa797caed3c
#
_cell.length_a   1.000
_cell.length_b   1.000
_cell.length_c   1.000
_cell.angle_alpha   90.00
_cell.angle_beta   90.00
_cell.angle_gamma   90.00
#
_symmetry.space_group_name_H-M   'P 1'
#
loop_
_entity.id
_entity.type
_entity.pdbx_description
1 polymer ?
#
loop_
_entity_poly.entity_id
_entity_poly.type
_entity_poly.pdbx_seq_one_letter_code
_entity_poly.pdbx_strand_id
1 'polypeptide(L)'
;MRRRKESTLMQQITPFLWFDTQAEEAANYYVSIFPNSRILKIARYGEAGPGPRDSVMTVSFEINGQQFTALNGGPQFRFSEAISFVVNCETQAEIDALWGRLSAGGKEDRCGWLKDRYGLSWQLVPTVLPELLGDKDSARAQRAMQAMLQMRKLDIAALRRAHQGSG
;
A
#
# COMPACT_ATOMS: atom_id res chain seq x y z
N MET A 1 -31.15 -16.00 32.09
CA MET A 1 -30.03 -15.02 32.27
C MET A 1 -29.14 -15.09 31.03
N ARG A 2 -29.36 -14.20 30.03
CA ARG A 2 -28.57 -14.14 28.80
C ARG A 2 -27.33 -13.29 29.08
N ARG A 3 -26.13 -13.88 29.09
CA ARG A 3 -24.87 -13.16 29.09
C ARG A 3 -24.77 -12.36 27.80
N ARG A 4 -24.84 -11.04 27.88
CA ARG A 4 -24.37 -10.13 26.81
C ARG A 4 -22.90 -10.46 26.57
N LYS A 5 -22.55 -10.92 25.36
CA LYS A 5 -21.17 -10.86 24.87
C LYS A 5 -20.81 -9.38 24.81
N GLU A 6 -19.96 -8.93 25.72
CA GLU A 6 -19.25 -7.67 25.56
C GLU A 6 -18.39 -7.83 24.31
N SER A 7 -18.83 -7.20 23.24
CA SER A 7 -18.00 -6.97 22.07
C SER A 7 -16.89 -6.03 22.53
N THR A 8 -15.70 -6.56 22.73
CA THR A 8 -14.52 -5.75 22.93
C THR A 8 -14.35 -4.97 21.62
N LEU A 9 -14.74 -3.69 21.61
CA LEU A 9 -14.49 -2.76 20.51
C LEU A 9 -12.98 -2.67 20.37
N MET A 10 -12.41 -3.40 19.42
CA MET A 10 -11.02 -3.21 19.05
C MET A 10 -10.87 -1.79 18.51
N GLN A 11 -9.98 -1.02 19.11
CA GLN A 11 -9.63 0.30 18.59
C GLN A 11 -9.05 0.13 17.20
N GLN A 12 -9.67 0.74 16.21
CA GLN A 12 -9.15 0.76 14.86
C GLN A 12 -8.03 1.80 14.75
N ILE A 13 -6.91 1.37 14.21
CA ILE A 13 -5.83 2.29 13.83
C ILE A 13 -6.03 2.60 12.34
N THR A 14 -6.42 3.85 12.07
CA THR A 14 -6.68 4.30 10.70
C THR A 14 -5.50 5.12 10.19
N PRO A 15 -4.81 4.68 9.13
CA PRO A 15 -3.79 5.50 8.48
C PRO A 15 -4.37 6.82 7.98
N PHE A 16 -3.66 7.90 8.26
CA PHE A 16 -4.05 9.25 7.91
C PHE A 16 -3.00 9.83 6.95
N LEU A 17 -3.40 10.09 5.71
CA LEU A 17 -2.50 10.48 4.63
C LEU A 17 -2.63 11.98 4.36
N TRP A 18 -1.51 12.69 4.47
CA TRP A 18 -1.46 14.13 4.24
C TRP A 18 -1.14 14.44 2.78
N PHE A 19 -2.05 15.12 2.09
CA PHE A 19 -1.85 15.66 0.75
C PHE A 19 -1.86 17.19 0.79
N ASP A 20 -1.28 17.83 -0.21
CA ASP A 20 -1.46 19.26 -0.41
C ASP A 20 -2.90 19.57 -0.79
N THR A 21 -3.34 19.16 -1.98
CA THR A 21 -4.70 19.42 -2.52
C THR A 21 -5.33 18.19 -3.20
N GLN A 22 -4.64 17.06 -3.26
CA GLN A 22 -5.02 15.91 -4.10
C GLN A 22 -5.73 14.77 -3.34
N ALA A 23 -6.22 15.00 -2.13
CA ALA A 23 -6.80 13.93 -1.31
C ALA A 23 -7.95 13.19 -2.01
N GLU A 24 -8.88 13.90 -2.65
CA GLU A 24 -10.00 13.29 -3.35
C GLU A 24 -9.55 12.53 -4.62
N GLU A 25 -8.67 13.12 -5.40
CA GLU A 25 -8.09 12.49 -6.59
C GLU A 25 -7.34 11.20 -6.21
N ALA A 26 -6.50 11.27 -5.17
CA ALA A 26 -5.72 10.13 -4.68
C ALA A 26 -6.63 9.01 -4.15
N ALA A 27 -7.63 9.34 -3.34
CA ALA A 27 -8.56 8.35 -2.82
C ALA A 27 -9.33 7.64 -3.95
N ASN A 28 -9.83 8.39 -4.94
CA ASN A 28 -10.49 7.80 -6.11
C ASN A 28 -9.55 6.94 -6.94
N TYR A 29 -8.30 7.36 -7.09
CA TYR A 29 -7.27 6.58 -7.77
C TYR A 29 -7.04 5.23 -7.06
N TYR A 30 -6.84 5.23 -5.73
CA TYR A 30 -6.63 4.00 -4.97
C TYR A 30 -7.84 3.06 -5.02
N VAL A 31 -9.05 3.55 -4.84
CA VAL A 31 -10.24 2.69 -4.91
C VAL A 31 -10.49 2.15 -6.31
N SER A 32 -9.99 2.80 -7.36
CA SER A 32 -10.06 2.30 -8.73
C SER A 32 -9.07 1.17 -9.03
N ILE A 33 -7.98 1.08 -8.25
CA ILE A 33 -6.91 0.09 -8.45
C ILE A 33 -7.20 -1.22 -7.72
N PHE A 34 -7.64 -1.12 -6.46
CA PHE A 34 -7.82 -2.28 -5.60
C PHE A 34 -9.25 -2.78 -5.65
N PRO A 35 -9.47 -4.10 -5.68
CA PRO A 35 -10.82 -4.67 -5.57
C PRO A 35 -11.40 -4.42 -4.18
N ASN A 36 -12.73 -4.51 -4.05
CA ASN A 36 -13.43 -4.35 -2.78
C ASN A 36 -13.05 -3.05 -2.04
N SER A 37 -13.06 -1.94 -2.78
CA SER A 37 -12.62 -0.62 -2.32
C SER A 37 -13.67 0.43 -2.66
N ARG A 38 -13.80 1.44 -1.81
CA ARG A 38 -14.84 2.47 -1.96
C ARG A 38 -14.52 3.74 -1.18
N ILE A 39 -15.07 4.86 -1.65
CA ILE A 39 -15.14 6.11 -0.88
C ILE A 39 -16.24 5.95 0.17
N LEU A 40 -15.94 6.31 1.42
CA LEU A 40 -16.88 6.24 2.54
C LEU A 40 -17.53 7.60 2.83
N LYS A 41 -16.72 8.66 2.91
CA LYS A 41 -17.20 10.00 3.29
C LYS A 41 -16.25 11.07 2.77
N ILE A 42 -16.82 12.18 2.34
CA ILE A 42 -16.08 13.41 2.03
C ILE A 42 -16.55 14.50 3.01
N ALA A 43 -15.61 15.14 3.70
CA ALA A 43 -15.84 16.32 4.53
C ALA A 43 -15.18 17.54 3.89
N ARG A 44 -15.79 18.70 4.07
CA ARG A 44 -15.33 19.95 3.47
C ARG A 44 -14.97 20.97 4.54
N TYR A 45 -14.08 21.87 4.20
CA TYR A 45 -13.72 23.00 5.06
C TYR A 45 -14.91 23.93 5.29
N GLY A 46 -15.11 24.34 6.55
CA GLY A 46 -15.99 25.43 6.91
C GLY A 46 -15.25 26.77 6.95
N GLU A 47 -15.88 27.79 7.54
CA GLU A 47 -15.29 29.13 7.66
C GLU A 47 -14.06 29.19 8.58
N ALA A 48 -14.00 28.36 9.61
CA ALA A 48 -12.93 28.36 10.61
C ALA A 48 -11.73 27.48 10.24
N GLY A 49 -11.78 26.74 9.13
CA GLY A 49 -10.72 25.84 8.73
C GLY A 49 -9.57 26.55 8.02
N PRO A 50 -8.37 25.92 7.97
CA PRO A 50 -7.21 26.51 7.30
C PRO A 50 -7.29 26.45 5.75
N GLY A 51 -8.16 25.63 5.21
CA GLY A 51 -8.39 25.54 3.75
C GLY A 51 -9.52 26.44 3.27
N PRO A 52 -9.61 26.64 1.94
CA PRO A 52 -10.70 27.41 1.36
C PRO A 52 -12.06 26.81 1.71
N ARG A 53 -13.01 27.67 2.06
CA ARG A 53 -14.40 27.27 2.36
C ARG A 53 -14.96 26.37 1.24
N ASP A 54 -15.68 25.34 1.64
CA ASP A 54 -16.34 24.36 0.76
C ASP A 54 -15.39 23.48 -0.08
N SER A 55 -14.06 23.70 0.03
CA SER A 55 -13.09 22.76 -0.55
C SER A 55 -13.01 21.45 0.25
N VAL A 56 -12.56 20.38 -0.38
CA VAL A 56 -12.40 19.07 0.28
C VAL A 56 -11.36 19.17 1.40
N MET A 57 -11.76 18.82 2.61
CA MET A 57 -10.87 18.69 3.76
C MET A 57 -10.36 17.28 3.92
N THR A 58 -11.26 16.32 4.08
CA THR A 58 -10.88 14.89 4.25
C THR A 58 -11.73 13.99 3.37
N VAL A 59 -11.13 12.90 2.94
CA VAL A 59 -11.79 11.79 2.25
C VAL A 59 -11.50 10.52 3.03
N SER A 60 -12.52 9.90 3.60
CA SER A 60 -12.43 8.57 4.19
C SER A 60 -12.75 7.54 3.12
N PHE A 61 -11.91 6.53 2.99
CA PHE A 61 -12.04 5.48 2.00
C PHE A 61 -11.56 4.13 2.53
N GLU A 62 -11.90 3.08 1.83
CA GLU A 62 -11.57 1.71 2.19
C GLU A 62 -10.90 1.03 1.01
N ILE A 63 -9.78 0.37 1.29
CA ILE A 63 -9.07 -0.50 0.36
C ILE A 63 -9.12 -1.91 0.93
N ASN A 64 -9.81 -2.81 0.26
CA ASN A 64 -9.92 -4.22 0.65
C ASN A 64 -10.21 -4.41 2.16
N GLY A 65 -11.15 -3.65 2.70
CA GLY A 65 -11.56 -3.69 4.11
C GLY A 65 -10.71 -2.86 5.06
N GLN A 66 -9.56 -2.33 4.66
CA GLN A 66 -8.75 -1.42 5.46
C GLN A 66 -9.18 0.02 5.22
N GLN A 67 -9.54 0.73 6.29
CA GLN A 67 -9.90 2.14 6.23
C GLN A 67 -8.67 3.05 6.21
N PHE A 68 -8.80 4.14 5.46
CA PHE A 68 -7.84 5.23 5.34
C PHE A 68 -8.58 6.57 5.39
N THR A 69 -7.86 7.61 5.78
CA THR A 69 -8.32 8.99 5.64
C THR A 69 -7.26 9.79 4.88
N ALA A 70 -7.67 10.48 3.84
CA ALA A 70 -6.84 11.43 3.10
C ALA A 70 -7.23 12.85 3.49
N LEU A 71 -6.25 13.69 3.84
CA LEU A 71 -6.42 15.09 4.22
C LEU A 71 -5.79 16.01 3.16
N ASN A 72 -6.45 17.05 2.78
CA ASN A 72 -5.86 18.23 2.12
C ASN A 72 -5.40 19.22 3.18
N GLY A 73 -4.15 19.08 3.63
CA GLY A 73 -3.59 19.89 4.70
C GLY A 73 -2.64 20.99 4.26
N GLY A 74 -2.38 21.10 2.96
CA GLY A 74 -1.42 22.05 2.38
C GLY A 74 -0.03 21.46 2.14
N PRO A 75 0.93 22.28 1.67
CA PRO A 75 2.20 21.81 1.13
C PRO A 75 3.29 21.50 2.17
N GLN A 76 2.98 21.59 3.49
CA GLN A 76 3.97 21.54 4.56
C GLN A 76 4.66 20.18 4.69
N PHE A 77 3.94 19.08 4.43
CA PHE A 77 4.46 17.73 4.59
C PHE A 77 4.40 16.95 3.28
N ARG A 78 5.34 16.05 3.12
CA ARG A 78 5.43 15.13 1.97
C ARG A 78 5.66 13.72 2.45
N PHE A 79 5.21 12.75 1.67
CA PHE A 79 5.49 11.35 1.94
C PHE A 79 6.99 11.06 1.80
N SER A 80 7.44 10.10 2.59
CA SER A 80 8.80 9.56 2.51
C SER A 80 8.75 8.04 2.62
N GLU A 81 9.86 7.39 2.33
CA GLU A 81 10.03 5.94 2.42
C GLU A 81 10.03 5.39 3.85
N ALA A 82 10.00 6.26 4.86
CA ALA A 82 9.94 5.85 6.26
C ALA A 82 8.63 5.11 6.60
N ILE A 83 7.57 5.33 5.82
CA ILE A 83 6.32 4.57 5.87
C ILE A 83 6.01 4.04 4.48
N SER A 84 5.62 2.77 4.40
CA SER A 84 5.15 2.12 3.18
C SER A 84 3.99 1.19 3.48
N PHE A 85 3.15 0.97 2.47
CA PHE A 85 2.09 -0.03 2.54
C PHE A 85 2.49 -1.27 1.75
N VAL A 86 2.44 -2.42 2.42
CA VAL A 86 2.73 -3.71 1.80
C VAL A 86 1.45 -4.31 1.26
N VAL A 87 1.48 -4.65 -0.02
CA VAL A 87 0.41 -5.42 -0.69
C VAL A 87 0.92 -6.84 -0.88
N ASN A 88 0.29 -7.78 -0.19
CA ASN A 88 0.60 -9.19 -0.32
C ASN A 88 -0.13 -9.76 -1.54
N CYS A 89 0.62 -10.23 -2.53
CA CYS A 89 0.11 -10.76 -3.80
C CYS A 89 0.32 -12.27 -3.86
N GLU A 90 -0.69 -13.01 -4.26
CA GLU A 90 -0.62 -14.47 -4.39
C GLU A 90 -0.04 -14.90 -5.73
N THR A 91 -0.31 -14.12 -6.79
CA THR A 91 0.06 -14.47 -8.17
C THR A 91 0.93 -13.40 -8.82
N GLN A 92 1.69 -13.82 -9.85
CA GLN A 92 2.46 -12.89 -10.67
C GLN A 92 1.55 -11.92 -11.43
N ALA A 93 0.39 -12.38 -11.87
CA ALA A 93 -0.58 -11.52 -12.57
C ALA A 93 -1.08 -10.37 -11.71
N GLU A 94 -1.30 -10.61 -10.41
CA GLU A 94 -1.64 -9.55 -9.44
C GLU A 94 -0.49 -8.54 -9.29
N ILE A 95 0.74 -9.03 -9.11
CA ILE A 95 1.92 -8.17 -9.02
C ILE A 95 2.03 -7.31 -10.26
N ASP A 96 1.96 -7.91 -11.45
CA ASP A 96 2.12 -7.22 -12.74
C ASP A 96 1.06 -6.13 -12.93
N ALA A 97 -0.20 -6.44 -12.64
CA ALA A 97 -1.31 -5.50 -12.79
C ALA A 97 -1.18 -4.31 -11.81
N LEU A 98 -0.93 -4.59 -10.54
CA LEU A 98 -0.78 -3.55 -9.51
C LEU A 98 0.48 -2.71 -9.71
N TRP A 99 1.59 -3.35 -10.08
CA TRP A 99 2.84 -2.64 -10.38
C TRP A 99 2.65 -1.60 -11.49
N GLY A 100 2.06 -2.01 -12.60
CA GLY A 100 1.81 -1.11 -13.73
C GLY A 100 0.91 0.07 -13.37
N ARG A 101 -0.14 -0.16 -12.58
CA ARG A 101 -1.09 0.89 -12.20
C ARG A 101 -0.53 1.82 -11.12
N LEU A 102 0.11 1.30 -10.08
CA LEU A 102 0.64 2.10 -8.98
C LEU A 102 1.90 2.88 -9.35
N SER A 103 2.77 2.33 -10.22
CA SER A 103 3.99 3.03 -10.65
C SER A 103 3.74 4.08 -11.73
N ALA A 104 2.56 4.07 -12.37
CA ALA A 104 2.22 5.04 -13.43
C ALA A 104 2.24 6.48 -12.92
N GLY A 105 3.14 7.29 -13.48
CA GLY A 105 3.37 8.67 -13.05
C GLY A 105 4.18 8.81 -11.75
N GLY A 106 4.62 7.71 -11.19
CA GLY A 106 5.48 7.63 -10.02
C GLY A 106 6.88 7.14 -10.34
N LYS A 107 7.46 6.33 -9.46
CA LYS A 107 8.82 5.83 -9.58
C LYS A 107 8.92 4.37 -9.14
N GLU A 108 9.46 3.53 -9.99
CA GLU A 108 9.84 2.17 -9.63
C GLU A 108 11.14 2.16 -8.82
N ASP A 109 11.21 1.29 -7.81
CA ASP A 109 12.39 1.09 -7.00
C ASP A 109 12.72 -0.41 -6.90
N ARG A 110 13.66 -0.79 -6.06
CA ARG A 110 14.16 -2.15 -5.92
C ARG A 110 13.31 -2.99 -4.97
N CYS A 111 13.45 -4.31 -5.08
CA CYS A 111 12.92 -5.28 -4.12
C CYS A 111 11.40 -5.21 -3.92
N GLY A 112 10.65 -4.90 -4.97
CA GLY A 112 9.20 -4.78 -4.91
C GLY A 112 8.68 -3.43 -4.44
N TRP A 113 9.57 -2.46 -4.17
CA TRP A 113 9.19 -1.10 -3.78
C TRP A 113 8.88 -0.24 -4.99
N LEU A 114 7.93 0.67 -4.82
CA LEU A 114 7.64 1.75 -5.74
C LEU A 114 7.09 2.97 -4.98
N LYS A 115 7.17 4.13 -5.60
CA LYS A 115 6.38 5.31 -5.21
C LYS A 115 5.30 5.55 -6.25
N ASP A 116 4.09 5.85 -5.79
CA ASP A 116 3.04 6.26 -6.68
C ASP A 116 3.21 7.73 -7.12
N ARG A 117 2.30 8.21 -7.96
CA ARG A 117 2.33 9.58 -8.49
C ARG A 117 2.22 10.67 -7.42
N TYR A 118 1.77 10.32 -6.23
CA TYR A 118 1.66 11.23 -5.08
C TYR A 118 2.87 11.14 -4.14
N GLY A 119 3.82 10.24 -4.42
CA GLY A 119 5.01 10.01 -3.62
C GLY A 119 4.82 9.02 -2.47
N LEU A 120 3.65 8.40 -2.35
CA LEU A 120 3.39 7.37 -1.34
C LEU A 120 4.12 6.08 -1.73
N SER A 121 4.80 5.47 -0.75
CA SER A 121 5.59 4.26 -0.95
C SER A 121 4.75 3.00 -0.77
N TRP A 122 4.90 2.08 -1.71
CA TRP A 122 4.26 0.77 -1.72
C TRP A 122 5.30 -0.33 -1.88
N GLN A 123 5.00 -1.49 -1.32
CA GLN A 123 5.74 -2.72 -1.54
C GLN A 123 4.79 -3.78 -2.09
N LEU A 124 5.07 -4.32 -3.26
CA LEU A 124 4.31 -5.46 -3.82
C LEU A 124 5.09 -6.73 -3.56
N VAL A 125 4.59 -7.54 -2.63
CA VAL A 125 5.32 -8.68 -2.06
C VAL A 125 4.56 -9.97 -2.32
N PRO A 126 5.19 -10.96 -2.99
CA PRO A 126 4.59 -12.28 -3.12
C PRO A 126 4.40 -12.94 -1.75
N THR A 127 3.25 -13.55 -1.51
CA THR A 127 2.98 -14.28 -0.26
C THR A 127 3.97 -15.42 0.00
N VAL A 128 4.58 -15.97 -1.05
CA VAL A 128 5.63 -17.01 -0.93
C VAL A 128 6.98 -16.47 -0.46
N LEU A 129 7.22 -15.16 -0.56
CA LEU A 129 8.55 -14.59 -0.25
C LEU A 129 9.02 -14.87 1.17
N PRO A 130 8.21 -14.71 2.24
CA PRO A 130 8.63 -15.03 3.60
C PRO A 130 9.05 -16.50 3.77
N GLU A 131 8.39 -17.43 3.08
CA GLU A 131 8.75 -18.86 3.11
C GLU A 131 10.11 -19.09 2.47
N LEU A 132 10.37 -18.48 1.31
CA LEU A 132 11.64 -18.63 0.61
C LEU A 132 12.81 -18.04 1.39
N LEU A 133 12.61 -16.87 2.00
CA LEU A 133 13.65 -16.19 2.79
C LEU A 133 13.83 -16.80 4.18
N GLY A 134 12.79 -17.44 4.71
CA GLY A 134 12.80 -18.10 6.03
C GLY A 134 13.13 -19.60 5.99
N ASP A 135 13.58 -20.13 4.86
CA ASP A 135 13.93 -21.55 4.74
C ASP A 135 15.03 -21.90 5.75
N LYS A 136 14.88 -23.07 6.41
CA LYS A 136 15.87 -23.62 7.34
C LYS A 136 17.21 -23.91 6.66
N ASP A 137 17.18 -24.24 5.37
CA ASP A 137 18.37 -24.31 4.52
C ASP A 137 18.83 -22.88 4.20
N SER A 138 19.84 -22.43 4.93
CA SER A 138 20.35 -21.05 4.78
C SER A 138 20.90 -20.77 3.38
N ALA A 139 21.44 -21.76 2.68
CA ALA A 139 21.94 -21.58 1.32
C ALA A 139 20.79 -21.28 0.34
N ARG A 140 19.66 -21.97 0.49
CA ARG A 140 18.43 -21.68 -0.30
C ARG A 140 17.88 -20.30 0.00
N ALA A 141 17.74 -19.96 1.28
CA ALA A 141 17.26 -18.65 1.70
C ALA A 141 18.14 -17.51 1.15
N GLN A 142 19.46 -17.67 1.21
CA GLN A 142 20.40 -16.67 0.70
C GLN A 142 20.33 -16.50 -0.82
N ARG A 143 20.16 -17.58 -1.58
CA ARG A 143 19.99 -17.48 -3.03
C ARG A 143 18.72 -16.71 -3.40
N ALA A 144 17.61 -16.97 -2.72
CA ALA A 144 16.38 -16.20 -2.90
C ALA A 144 16.57 -14.72 -2.55
N MET A 145 17.25 -14.41 -1.44
CA MET A 145 17.57 -13.05 -1.02
C MET A 145 18.43 -12.33 -2.07
N GLN A 146 19.49 -12.97 -2.56
CA GLN A 146 20.37 -12.40 -3.57
C GLN A 146 19.61 -12.11 -4.86
N ALA A 147 18.72 -13.01 -5.29
CA ALA A 147 17.88 -12.79 -6.46
C ALA A 147 16.92 -11.59 -6.25
N MET A 148 16.25 -11.53 -5.10
CA MET A 148 15.35 -10.41 -4.76
C MET A 148 16.07 -9.06 -4.82
N LEU A 149 17.29 -8.97 -4.29
CA LEU A 149 18.06 -7.73 -4.24
C LEU A 149 18.44 -7.18 -5.63
N GLN A 150 18.39 -8.02 -6.67
CA GLN A 150 18.65 -7.62 -8.06
C GLN A 150 17.37 -7.21 -8.81
N MET A 151 16.19 -7.46 -8.23
CA MET A 151 14.92 -7.17 -8.88
C MET A 151 14.41 -5.76 -8.55
N ARG A 152 13.62 -5.21 -9.46
CA ARG A 152 12.70 -4.09 -9.18
C ARG A 152 11.34 -4.67 -8.84
N LYS A 153 10.50 -4.93 -9.83
CA LYS A 153 9.31 -5.75 -9.66
C LYS A 153 9.71 -7.19 -9.35
N LEU A 154 9.09 -7.79 -8.32
CA LEU A 154 9.41 -9.14 -7.92
C LEU A 154 8.83 -10.16 -8.93
N ASP A 155 9.64 -11.15 -9.28
CA ASP A 155 9.30 -12.28 -10.16
C ASP A 155 9.27 -13.56 -9.34
N ILE A 156 8.08 -14.12 -9.13
CA ILE A 156 7.88 -15.31 -8.31
C ILE A 156 8.64 -16.51 -8.89
N ALA A 157 8.59 -16.71 -10.20
CA ALA A 157 9.25 -17.84 -10.84
C ALA A 157 10.78 -17.75 -10.70
N ALA A 158 11.34 -16.55 -10.90
CA ALA A 158 12.78 -16.33 -10.73
C ALA A 158 13.23 -16.50 -9.27
N LEU A 159 12.44 -16.04 -8.31
CA LEU A 159 12.71 -16.26 -6.88
C LEU A 159 12.72 -17.73 -6.52
N ARG A 160 11.77 -18.52 -7.03
CA ARG A 160 11.70 -19.97 -6.82
C ARG A 160 12.87 -20.70 -7.46
N ARG A 161 13.24 -20.35 -8.70
CA ARG A 161 14.43 -20.95 -9.37
C ARG A 161 15.71 -20.66 -8.58
N ALA A 162 15.92 -19.43 -8.17
CA ALA A 162 17.10 -19.09 -7.36
C ALA A 162 17.14 -19.85 -6.03
N HIS A 163 16.01 -19.94 -5.34
CA HIS A 163 15.86 -20.71 -4.12
C HIS A 163 16.25 -22.19 -4.31
N GLN A 164 15.79 -22.80 -5.40
CA GLN A 164 16.09 -24.20 -5.73
C GLN A 164 17.55 -24.42 -6.18
N GLY A 165 18.26 -23.38 -6.59
CA GLY A 165 19.61 -23.47 -7.14
C GLY A 165 19.65 -23.83 -8.63
N SER A 166 18.53 -23.68 -9.33
CA SER A 166 18.43 -23.82 -10.78
C SER A 166 18.61 -22.42 -11.39
N GLY A 167 19.80 -22.13 -11.89
CA GLY A 167 20.11 -20.93 -12.63
C GLY A 167 20.20 -21.22 -14.11
#